data_f9e53ff625b9dcf6defb6e1a1d7211a7
#
_entry.id   f9e53ff625b9dcf6defb6e1a1d7211a7
#
_cell.length_a   1.000
_cell.length_b   1.000
_cell.length_c   1.000
_cell.angle_alpha   90.00
_cell.angle_beta   90.00
_cell.angle_gamma   90.00
#
_symmetry.space_group_name_H-M   'P 1'
#
loop_
_entity.id
_entity.type
_entity.pdbx_description
1 polymer ?
#
loop_
_entity_poly.entity_id
_entity_poly.type
_entity_poly.pdbx_seq_one_letter_code
_entity_poly.pdbx_strand_id
1 'polypeptide(L)'
;MTDYVVCIPSYKRSQICNEKTLKTLKKMNIPSSKIYVYLANKEEEIEYEKVLDKKLYNKLVVGIKGLVPQRQFIMEEWPEGKHIVFFDDDVGSIDLSMSKIFKGKSLDFFFKYAFKECKKMKSFMWGVYPVFNPFFRKARDELSTCLNYIVGAFYGIINRPNLKSIQLTLTKENGQKEDVERTIKYFIEDGIVLRFNKIGFETKYYGKSGGLGTFEARLKPMLEASKLLKKTYPEYGEISTKKNGMTEFRLKKILSNHNVSQNVTKKNKTQKNKTQKNK
;
A
#
# COMPACT_ATOMS: atom_id res chain seq x y z
N MET A 1 2.75 5.80 -22.59
CA MET A 1 2.47 6.38 -21.25
C MET A 1 1.97 5.29 -20.32
N THR A 2 2.42 5.23 -19.09
CA THR A 2 1.94 4.24 -18.11
C THR A 2 0.52 4.59 -17.71
N ASP A 3 -0.45 3.83 -18.21
CA ASP A 3 -1.85 3.98 -17.83
C ASP A 3 -2.14 3.21 -16.55
N TYR A 4 -2.71 3.88 -15.56
CA TYR A 4 -3.08 3.31 -14.26
C TYR A 4 -4.56 3.51 -13.98
N VAL A 5 -5.08 2.72 -13.05
CA VAL A 5 -6.41 2.91 -12.45
C VAL A 5 -6.28 3.12 -10.95
N VAL A 6 -7.24 3.82 -10.37
CA VAL A 6 -7.38 4.01 -8.92
C VAL A 6 -8.59 3.19 -8.47
N CYS A 7 -8.38 2.27 -7.52
CA CYS A 7 -9.38 1.37 -7.00
C CYS A 7 -9.60 1.63 -5.51
N ILE A 8 -10.85 1.90 -5.13
CA ILE A 8 -11.25 2.27 -3.77
C ILE A 8 -12.26 1.24 -3.26
N PRO A 9 -11.85 0.21 -2.49
CA PRO A 9 -12.80 -0.64 -1.78
C PRO A 9 -13.49 0.18 -0.67
N SER A 10 -14.80 0.12 -0.60
CA SER A 10 -15.58 0.81 0.43
C SER A 10 -16.77 -0.03 0.89
N TYR A 11 -17.12 0.06 2.18
CA TYR A 11 -18.23 -0.68 2.77
C TYR A 11 -18.91 0.12 3.89
N LYS A 12 -20.20 0.45 3.70
CA LYS A 12 -21.04 1.22 4.65
C LYS A 12 -20.45 2.57 5.05
N ARG A 13 -19.76 3.24 4.11
CA ARG A 13 -19.03 4.51 4.35
C ARG A 13 -19.15 5.48 3.17
N SER A 14 -20.31 5.47 2.48
CA SER A 14 -20.55 6.30 1.28
C SER A 14 -20.22 7.78 1.49
N GLN A 15 -20.69 8.38 2.59
CA GLN A 15 -20.41 9.78 2.92
C GLN A 15 -18.91 10.02 3.13
N ILE A 16 -18.22 9.13 3.83
CA ILE A 16 -16.78 9.24 4.08
C ILE A 16 -16.01 9.13 2.76
N CYS A 17 -16.36 8.16 1.92
CA CYS A 17 -15.75 7.97 0.61
C CYS A 17 -15.87 9.24 -0.25
N ASN A 18 -17.07 9.84 -0.32
CA ASN A 18 -17.32 11.06 -1.04
C ASN A 18 -16.51 12.24 -0.50
N GLU A 19 -16.62 12.49 0.83
CA GLU A 19 -16.04 13.68 1.47
C GLU A 19 -14.53 13.61 1.67
N LYS A 20 -13.95 12.43 1.71
CA LYS A 20 -12.51 12.21 1.93
C LYS A 20 -11.82 11.83 0.64
N THR A 21 -11.77 10.55 0.30
CA THR A 21 -10.91 10.04 -0.78
C THR A 21 -11.28 10.62 -2.14
N LEU A 22 -12.55 10.65 -2.51
CA LEU A 22 -12.94 11.18 -3.82
C LEU A 22 -12.66 12.67 -3.97
N LYS A 23 -13.02 13.49 -2.97
CA LYS A 23 -12.69 14.93 -2.98
C LYS A 23 -11.19 15.19 -2.93
N THR A 24 -10.42 14.39 -2.19
CA THR A 24 -8.96 14.49 -2.15
C THR A 24 -8.35 14.19 -3.51
N LEU A 25 -8.76 13.12 -4.18
CA LEU A 25 -8.27 12.77 -5.51
C LEU A 25 -8.61 13.86 -6.54
N LYS A 26 -9.83 14.42 -6.50
CA LYS A 26 -10.21 15.57 -7.33
C LYS A 26 -9.31 16.78 -7.09
N LYS A 27 -9.10 17.16 -5.80
CA LYS A 27 -8.21 18.26 -5.40
C LYS A 27 -6.77 18.06 -5.90
N MET A 28 -6.32 16.82 -5.96
CA MET A 28 -5.02 16.44 -6.46
C MET A 28 -4.98 16.22 -7.99
N ASN A 29 -6.03 16.61 -8.70
CA ASN A 29 -6.18 16.54 -10.16
C ASN A 29 -6.07 15.12 -10.75
N ILE A 30 -6.54 14.11 -10.05
CA ILE A 30 -6.68 12.76 -10.62
C ILE A 30 -7.96 12.72 -11.46
N PRO A 31 -7.89 12.33 -12.76
CA PRO A 31 -9.06 12.25 -13.62
C PRO A 31 -10.09 11.25 -13.08
N SER A 32 -11.35 11.66 -12.97
CA SER A 32 -12.43 10.78 -12.51
C SER A 32 -12.58 9.52 -13.37
N SER A 33 -12.26 9.59 -14.66
CA SER A 33 -12.27 8.45 -15.58
C SER A 33 -11.33 7.30 -15.18
N LYS A 34 -10.39 7.54 -14.25
CA LYS A 34 -9.47 6.53 -13.72
C LYS A 34 -9.90 5.95 -12.37
N ILE A 35 -10.96 6.46 -11.75
CA ILE A 35 -11.36 6.13 -10.38
C ILE A 35 -12.53 5.15 -10.39
N TYR A 36 -12.36 4.02 -9.72
CA TYR A 36 -13.35 2.96 -9.57
C TYR A 36 -13.60 2.71 -8.08
N VAL A 37 -14.88 2.73 -7.66
CA VAL A 37 -15.28 2.45 -6.27
C VAL A 37 -15.88 1.05 -6.23
N TYR A 38 -15.34 0.18 -5.39
CA TYR A 38 -15.71 -1.22 -5.27
C TYR A 38 -16.54 -1.46 -4.02
N LEU A 39 -17.72 -2.02 -4.20
CA LEU A 39 -18.77 -2.19 -3.20
C LEU A 39 -19.03 -3.67 -2.92
N ALA A 40 -19.58 -3.97 -1.75
CA ALA A 40 -19.74 -5.35 -1.32
C ALA A 40 -20.89 -6.10 -2.00
N ASN A 41 -21.94 -5.38 -2.40
CA ASN A 41 -23.16 -5.93 -2.97
C ASN A 41 -23.99 -4.85 -3.68
N LYS A 42 -25.13 -5.23 -4.26
CA LYS A 42 -26.03 -4.35 -4.99
C LYS A 42 -26.76 -3.33 -4.11
N GLU A 43 -27.05 -3.69 -2.87
CA GLU A 43 -27.66 -2.76 -1.90
C GLU A 43 -26.72 -1.58 -1.57
N GLU A 44 -25.44 -1.87 -1.41
CA GLU A 44 -24.42 -0.82 -1.25
C GLU A 44 -24.35 0.09 -2.48
N GLU A 45 -24.44 -0.47 -3.70
CA GLU A 45 -24.40 0.34 -4.92
C GLU A 45 -25.56 1.36 -4.94
N ILE A 46 -26.78 0.93 -4.63
CA ILE A 46 -27.94 1.82 -4.53
C ILE A 46 -27.74 2.95 -3.50
N GLU A 47 -27.17 2.62 -2.34
CA GLU A 47 -26.87 3.63 -1.32
C GLU A 47 -25.75 4.59 -1.73
N TYR A 48 -24.70 4.09 -2.39
CA TYR A 48 -23.59 4.92 -2.85
C TYR A 48 -24.01 5.83 -4.00
N GLU A 49 -24.86 5.38 -4.92
CA GLU A 49 -25.41 6.22 -6.01
C GLU A 49 -26.18 7.44 -5.52
N LYS A 50 -26.85 7.35 -4.35
CA LYS A 50 -27.57 8.48 -3.72
C LYS A 50 -26.64 9.53 -3.13
N VAL A 51 -25.41 9.12 -2.72
CA VAL A 51 -24.51 9.94 -1.90
C VAL A 51 -23.31 10.48 -2.69
N LEU A 52 -22.74 9.66 -3.58
CA LEU A 52 -21.51 10.02 -4.28
C LEU A 52 -21.77 11.01 -5.43
N ASP A 53 -20.94 12.04 -5.53
CA ASP A 53 -20.93 12.93 -6.71
C ASP A 53 -20.38 12.17 -7.93
N LYS A 54 -21.27 11.90 -8.90
CA LYS A 54 -20.97 11.18 -10.15
C LYS A 54 -19.82 11.78 -10.97
N LYS A 55 -19.45 13.03 -10.72
CA LYS A 55 -18.31 13.70 -11.38
C LYS A 55 -16.95 13.29 -10.80
N LEU A 56 -16.91 12.57 -9.66
CA LEU A 56 -15.69 12.26 -8.92
C LEU A 56 -15.13 10.87 -9.24
N TYR A 57 -15.90 10.01 -9.87
CA TYR A 57 -15.48 8.63 -10.18
C TYR A 57 -15.97 8.21 -11.57
N ASN A 58 -15.39 7.15 -12.10
CA ASN A 58 -15.78 6.57 -13.39
C ASN A 58 -16.94 5.58 -13.21
N LYS A 59 -16.79 4.64 -12.25
CA LYS A 59 -17.75 3.54 -12.09
C LYS A 59 -17.82 3.06 -10.65
N LEU A 60 -19.03 2.69 -10.20
CA LEU A 60 -19.26 1.79 -9.08
C LEU A 60 -19.18 0.36 -9.59
N VAL A 61 -18.50 -0.51 -8.86
CA VAL A 61 -18.36 -1.92 -9.20
C VAL A 61 -18.82 -2.77 -8.03
N VAL A 62 -19.81 -3.60 -8.24
CA VAL A 62 -20.23 -4.60 -7.25
C VAL A 62 -19.25 -5.75 -7.29
N GLY A 63 -18.53 -5.93 -6.19
CA GLY A 63 -17.54 -6.98 -6.01
C GLY A 63 -17.92 -7.94 -4.89
N ILE A 64 -17.01 -8.17 -3.93
CA ILE A 64 -17.14 -9.17 -2.88
C ILE A 64 -17.04 -8.53 -1.49
N LYS A 65 -17.90 -8.94 -0.55
CA LYS A 65 -17.83 -8.48 0.83
C LYS A 65 -16.56 -8.96 1.54
N GLY A 66 -15.91 -8.06 2.25
CA GLY A 66 -14.69 -8.31 3.00
C GLY A 66 -13.46 -7.67 2.36
N LEU A 67 -12.52 -7.15 3.17
CA LEU A 67 -11.40 -6.35 2.67
C LEU A 67 -10.46 -7.16 1.77
N VAL A 68 -10.07 -8.34 2.21
CA VAL A 68 -9.14 -9.20 1.45
C VAL A 68 -9.80 -9.79 0.20
N PRO A 69 -11.01 -10.40 0.28
CA PRO A 69 -11.72 -10.86 -0.91
C PRO A 69 -11.98 -9.74 -1.92
N GLN A 70 -12.33 -8.55 -1.47
CA GLN A 70 -12.57 -7.41 -2.36
C GLN A 70 -11.30 -6.97 -3.10
N ARG A 71 -10.15 -6.92 -2.41
CA ARG A 71 -8.87 -6.59 -3.06
C ARG A 71 -8.42 -7.66 -4.04
N GLN A 72 -8.69 -8.93 -3.74
CA GLN A 72 -8.44 -10.02 -4.67
C GLN A 72 -9.33 -9.91 -5.92
N PHE A 73 -10.63 -9.67 -5.73
CA PHE A 73 -11.57 -9.40 -6.82
C PHE A 73 -11.12 -8.25 -7.70
N ILE A 74 -10.65 -7.13 -7.12
CA ILE A 74 -10.11 -5.99 -7.87
C ILE A 74 -8.92 -6.43 -8.74
N MET A 75 -8.02 -7.27 -8.23
CA MET A 75 -6.89 -7.77 -9.02
C MET A 75 -7.36 -8.66 -10.18
N GLU A 76 -8.39 -9.46 -9.99
CA GLU A 76 -8.96 -10.36 -11.00
C GLU A 76 -9.72 -9.59 -12.12
N GLU A 77 -10.32 -8.43 -11.81
CA GLU A 77 -10.99 -7.56 -12.77
C GLU A 77 -10.03 -6.89 -13.77
N TRP A 78 -8.74 -6.78 -13.46
CA TRP A 78 -7.77 -6.11 -14.30
C TRP A 78 -6.75 -7.08 -14.87
N PRO A 79 -6.33 -6.88 -16.15
CA PRO A 79 -5.37 -7.77 -16.79
C PRO A 79 -4.00 -7.74 -16.09
N GLU A 80 -3.22 -8.78 -16.31
CA GLU A 80 -1.83 -8.85 -15.86
C GLU A 80 -1.02 -7.66 -16.41
N GLY A 81 -0.13 -7.12 -15.58
CA GLY A 81 0.68 -5.95 -15.91
C GLY A 81 -0.05 -4.61 -15.77
N LYS A 82 -1.37 -4.59 -15.50
CA LYS A 82 -2.08 -3.34 -15.22
C LYS A 82 -1.53 -2.65 -13.99
N HIS A 83 -1.36 -1.35 -14.06
CA HIS A 83 -0.97 -0.52 -12.91
C HIS A 83 -2.22 -0.19 -12.08
N ILE A 84 -2.29 -0.66 -10.86
CA ILE A 84 -3.40 -0.41 -9.94
C ILE A 84 -2.90 0.38 -8.74
N VAL A 85 -3.55 1.50 -8.45
CA VAL A 85 -3.35 2.28 -7.22
C VAL A 85 -4.53 2.02 -6.31
N PHE A 86 -4.28 1.54 -5.11
CA PHE A 86 -5.29 1.31 -4.08
C PHE A 86 -5.35 2.49 -3.11
N PHE A 87 -6.56 2.90 -2.80
CA PHE A 87 -6.86 3.82 -1.72
C PHE A 87 -7.94 3.25 -0.80
N ASP A 88 -7.80 3.45 0.52
CA ASP A 88 -8.96 3.32 1.41
C ASP A 88 -9.91 4.51 1.21
N ASP A 89 -11.16 4.36 1.62
CA ASP A 89 -12.23 5.33 1.41
C ASP A 89 -12.16 6.59 2.30
N ASP A 90 -11.22 6.65 3.25
CA ASP A 90 -11.10 7.71 4.24
C ASP A 90 -9.81 8.55 4.17
N VAL A 91 -9.12 8.51 3.05
CA VAL A 91 -7.92 9.34 2.84
C VAL A 91 -8.30 10.80 2.67
N GLY A 92 -7.96 11.63 3.67
CA GLY A 92 -8.37 13.05 3.75
C GLY A 92 -7.39 14.03 3.13
N SER A 93 -6.10 13.70 3.09
CA SER A 93 -5.07 14.53 2.45
C SER A 93 -3.84 13.71 2.08
N ILE A 94 -3.05 14.24 1.13
CA ILE A 94 -1.79 13.65 0.67
C ILE A 94 -0.76 14.77 0.62
N ASP A 95 0.40 14.54 1.23
CA ASP A 95 1.51 15.49 1.29
C ASP A 95 2.70 15.01 0.47
N LEU A 96 3.03 15.74 -0.59
CA LEU A 96 4.18 15.55 -1.46
C LEU A 96 5.31 16.55 -1.16
N SER A 97 5.08 17.54 -0.29
CA SER A 97 5.92 18.73 -0.12
C SER A 97 7.30 18.44 0.44
N MET A 98 7.48 17.35 1.18
CA MET A 98 8.75 16.97 1.79
C MET A 98 9.71 16.27 0.84
N SER A 99 9.22 15.79 -0.30
CA SER A 99 10.05 15.14 -1.30
C SER A 99 10.77 16.16 -2.17
N LYS A 100 12.05 15.98 -2.39
CA LYS A 100 12.82 16.75 -3.36
C LYS A 100 12.38 16.44 -4.80
N ILE A 101 11.84 15.25 -5.03
CA ILE A 101 11.40 14.77 -6.36
C ILE A 101 9.99 15.25 -6.68
N PHE A 102 9.08 15.25 -5.68
CA PHE A 102 7.64 15.44 -5.90
C PHE A 102 7.10 16.79 -5.42
N LYS A 103 7.89 17.61 -4.72
CA LYS A 103 7.48 18.95 -4.32
C LYS A 103 7.06 19.76 -5.55
N GLY A 104 5.83 20.30 -5.53
CA GLY A 104 5.26 21.06 -6.64
C GLY A 104 4.85 20.23 -7.87
N LYS A 105 4.91 18.90 -7.80
CA LYS A 105 4.41 17.99 -8.85
C LYS A 105 3.02 17.50 -8.51
N SER A 106 2.29 17.02 -9.55
CA SER A 106 0.97 16.43 -9.39
C SER A 106 1.04 15.02 -8.81
N LEU A 107 -0.07 14.54 -8.23
CA LEU A 107 -0.20 13.16 -7.78
C LEU A 107 -0.14 12.17 -8.97
N ASP A 108 -0.64 12.56 -10.14
CA ASP A 108 -0.50 11.78 -11.40
C ASP A 108 0.97 11.58 -11.78
N PHE A 109 1.79 12.63 -11.65
CA PHE A 109 3.24 12.51 -11.86
C PHE A 109 3.87 11.51 -10.87
N PHE A 110 3.50 11.59 -9.58
CA PHE A 110 3.99 10.64 -8.58
C PHE A 110 3.63 9.19 -8.93
N PHE A 111 2.39 8.90 -9.32
CA PHE A 111 2.00 7.53 -9.70
C PHE A 111 2.80 7.01 -10.89
N LYS A 112 2.93 7.80 -11.94
CA LYS A 112 3.71 7.44 -13.14
C LYS A 112 5.18 7.19 -12.80
N TYR A 113 5.76 8.04 -11.94
CA TYR A 113 7.13 7.88 -11.46
C TYR A 113 7.28 6.59 -10.63
N ALA A 114 6.37 6.34 -9.68
CA ALA A 114 6.42 5.17 -8.82
C ALA A 114 6.38 3.86 -9.63
N PHE A 115 5.50 3.76 -10.62
CA PHE A 115 5.46 2.59 -11.52
C PHE A 115 6.70 2.48 -12.43
N LYS A 116 7.27 3.60 -12.86
CA LYS A 116 8.54 3.62 -13.60
C LYS A 116 9.68 3.04 -12.75
N GLU A 117 9.80 3.45 -11.48
CA GLU A 117 10.80 2.91 -10.56
C GLU A 117 10.54 1.43 -10.23
N CYS A 118 9.28 1.01 -10.11
CA CYS A 118 8.93 -0.40 -9.98
C CYS A 118 9.49 -1.23 -11.15
N LYS A 119 9.23 -0.82 -12.38
CA LYS A 119 9.75 -1.52 -13.57
C LYS A 119 11.28 -1.55 -13.61
N LYS A 120 11.91 -0.41 -13.33
CA LYS A 120 13.38 -0.27 -13.32
C LYS A 120 14.03 -1.19 -12.28
N MET A 121 13.43 -1.33 -11.10
CA MET A 121 13.97 -2.12 -9.99
C MET A 121 13.38 -3.53 -9.93
N LYS A 122 12.55 -3.94 -10.88
CA LYS A 122 11.85 -5.23 -10.89
C LYS A 122 11.03 -5.48 -9.63
N SER A 123 10.46 -4.43 -9.06
CA SER A 123 9.49 -4.49 -7.98
C SER A 123 8.08 -4.43 -8.54
N PHE A 124 7.15 -5.19 -7.97
CA PHE A 124 5.75 -5.15 -8.40
C PHE A 124 4.86 -4.47 -7.37
N MET A 125 5.45 -3.90 -6.32
CA MET A 125 4.72 -3.18 -5.28
C MET A 125 5.48 -1.93 -4.84
N TRP A 126 4.73 -0.84 -4.68
CA TRP A 126 5.20 0.39 -4.04
C TRP A 126 4.18 0.88 -3.00
N GLY A 127 4.64 1.64 -2.03
CA GLY A 127 3.81 2.33 -1.07
C GLY A 127 4.42 3.63 -0.59
N VAL A 128 3.72 4.28 0.33
CA VAL A 128 4.14 5.55 0.94
C VAL A 128 4.39 5.37 2.44
N TYR A 129 4.93 6.40 3.08
CA TYR A 129 5.19 6.35 4.52
C TYR A 129 3.86 6.32 5.31
N PRO A 130 3.71 5.42 6.29
CA PRO A 130 2.42 5.18 6.96
C PRO A 130 2.00 6.28 7.96
N VAL A 131 2.87 7.26 8.22
CA VAL A 131 2.60 8.34 9.20
C VAL A 131 2.61 9.69 8.50
N PHE A 132 1.51 10.43 8.63
CA PHE A 132 1.35 11.76 8.02
C PHE A 132 2.30 12.82 8.60
N ASN A 133 2.59 12.76 9.92
CA ASN A 133 3.40 13.75 10.61
C ASN A 133 4.80 13.88 9.97
N PRO A 134 5.18 15.10 9.49
CA PRO A 134 6.46 15.37 8.83
C PRO A 134 7.70 15.04 9.67
N PHE A 135 7.60 15.14 11.00
CA PHE A 135 8.70 14.83 11.92
C PHE A 135 9.29 13.43 11.66
N PHE A 136 8.44 12.41 11.48
CA PHE A 136 8.87 11.03 11.26
C PHE A 136 9.41 10.77 9.84
N ARG A 137 9.16 11.69 8.90
CA ARG A 137 9.61 11.58 7.49
C ARG A 137 10.88 12.39 7.20
N LYS A 138 11.19 13.42 8.02
CA LYS A 138 12.26 14.40 7.77
C LYS A 138 13.65 13.76 7.59
N ALA A 139 14.03 12.84 8.45
CA ALA A 139 15.36 12.20 8.42
C ALA A 139 15.47 10.96 7.53
N ARG A 140 14.42 10.63 6.73
CA ARG A 140 14.44 9.43 5.90
C ARG A 140 14.90 9.72 4.48
N ASP A 141 15.42 8.69 3.81
CA ASP A 141 15.69 8.73 2.37
C ASP A 141 14.40 8.90 1.57
N GLU A 142 14.48 9.42 0.35
CA GLU A 142 13.33 9.56 -0.57
C GLU A 142 12.65 8.21 -0.83
N LEU A 143 13.45 7.18 -1.12
CA LEU A 143 13.01 5.85 -1.49
C LEU A 143 13.78 4.81 -0.68
N SER A 144 13.09 3.80 -0.18
CA SER A 144 13.69 2.60 0.38
C SER A 144 13.22 1.35 -0.37
N THR A 145 14.11 0.34 -0.44
CA THR A 145 13.96 -0.88 -1.24
C THR A 145 14.03 -2.14 -0.40
N CYS A 146 14.22 -2.02 0.90
CA CYS A 146 14.23 -3.16 1.84
C CYS A 146 12.82 -3.56 2.27
N LEU A 147 12.69 -4.65 3.03
CA LEU A 147 11.42 -5.02 3.65
C LEU A 147 10.95 -3.91 4.59
N ASN A 148 10.09 -3.05 4.08
CA ASN A 148 9.44 -1.98 4.82
C ASN A 148 7.93 -2.15 4.75
N TYR A 149 7.27 -1.94 5.86
CA TYR A 149 5.82 -1.95 5.93
C TYR A 149 5.18 -1.04 4.88
N ILE A 150 4.35 -1.61 4.02
CA ILE A 150 3.51 -0.93 3.04
C ILE A 150 2.08 -0.93 3.56
N VAL A 151 1.60 0.24 3.94
CA VAL A 151 0.27 0.42 4.52
C VAL A 151 -0.83 0.18 3.48
N GLY A 152 -1.90 -0.50 3.89
CA GLY A 152 -3.01 -0.85 3.01
C GLY A 152 -3.84 0.31 2.50
N ALA A 153 -3.78 1.47 3.17
CA ALA A 153 -4.62 2.61 2.82
C ALA A 153 -4.16 3.40 1.60
N PHE A 154 -2.88 3.30 1.19
CA PHE A 154 -2.36 3.96 -0.01
C PHE A 154 -1.11 3.25 -0.54
N TYR A 155 -1.26 2.51 -1.62
CA TYR A 155 -0.18 1.79 -2.30
C TYR A 155 -0.52 1.51 -3.77
N GLY A 156 0.44 1.02 -4.54
CA GLY A 156 0.22 0.57 -5.91
C GLY A 156 0.91 -0.74 -6.22
N ILE A 157 0.35 -1.47 -7.17
CA ILE A 157 0.90 -2.73 -7.69
C ILE A 157 0.95 -2.74 -9.21
N ILE A 158 1.90 -3.46 -9.77
CA ILE A 158 1.81 -3.97 -11.12
C ILE A 158 1.11 -5.32 -11.03
N ASN A 159 -0.08 -5.42 -11.58
CA ASN A 159 -1.01 -6.51 -11.34
C ASN A 159 -0.50 -7.88 -11.79
N ARG A 160 -0.69 -8.90 -10.96
CA ARG A 160 -0.36 -10.31 -11.23
C ARG A 160 -1.47 -11.21 -10.64
N PRO A 161 -2.70 -11.17 -11.19
CA PRO A 161 -3.87 -11.78 -10.55
C PRO A 161 -3.75 -13.30 -10.39
N ASN A 162 -3.03 -13.97 -11.28
CA ASN A 162 -2.89 -15.42 -11.30
C ASN A 162 -1.70 -15.95 -10.47
N LEU A 163 -0.88 -15.07 -9.90
CA LEU A 163 0.29 -15.46 -9.13
C LEU A 163 -0.10 -15.86 -7.70
N LYS A 164 -0.16 -17.18 -7.44
CA LYS A 164 -0.63 -17.75 -6.16
C LYS A 164 0.24 -17.34 -4.96
N SER A 165 1.54 -17.17 -5.15
CA SER A 165 2.49 -16.83 -4.07
C SER A 165 2.20 -15.51 -3.37
N ILE A 166 1.58 -14.54 -4.05
CA ILE A 166 1.20 -13.24 -3.48
C ILE A 166 -0.24 -13.17 -2.94
N GLN A 167 -1.06 -14.20 -3.17
CA GLN A 167 -2.44 -14.23 -2.66
C GLN A 167 -2.45 -14.35 -1.14
N LEU A 168 -3.27 -13.52 -0.48
CA LEU A 168 -3.37 -13.50 0.99
C LEU A 168 -4.16 -14.72 1.48
N THR A 169 -3.60 -15.42 2.45
CA THR A 169 -4.17 -16.64 3.02
C THR A 169 -4.39 -16.56 4.52
N LEU A 170 -3.43 -15.98 5.27
CA LEU A 170 -3.48 -15.93 6.73
C LEU A 170 -4.47 -14.89 7.25
N THR A 171 -4.63 -13.81 6.53
CA THR A 171 -5.46 -12.65 6.94
C THR A 171 -6.77 -12.57 6.16
N LYS A 172 -7.08 -13.59 5.36
CA LYS A 172 -8.24 -13.61 4.46
C LYS A 172 -9.58 -13.43 5.19
N GLU A 173 -9.75 -14.12 6.31
CA GLU A 173 -11.04 -14.20 6.99
C GLU A 173 -11.41 -12.89 7.72
N ASN A 174 -10.46 -12.24 8.37
CA ASN A 174 -10.73 -11.09 9.23
C ASN A 174 -10.15 -9.76 8.72
N GLY A 175 -9.32 -9.78 7.68
CA GLY A 175 -8.69 -8.60 7.07
C GLY A 175 -7.67 -7.88 7.96
N GLN A 176 -7.39 -8.39 9.17
CA GLN A 176 -6.41 -7.77 10.06
C GLN A 176 -4.98 -8.11 9.63
N LYS A 177 -4.10 -7.08 9.57
CA LYS A 177 -2.69 -7.25 9.14
C LYS A 177 -2.51 -7.77 7.70
N GLU A 178 -3.55 -7.63 6.85
CA GLU A 178 -3.49 -8.03 5.45
C GLU A 178 -2.38 -7.30 4.68
N ASP A 179 -2.15 -6.05 5.03
CA ASP A 179 -1.10 -5.19 4.48
C ASP A 179 0.31 -5.66 4.90
N VAL A 180 0.46 -6.20 6.10
CA VAL A 180 1.71 -6.82 6.56
C VAL A 180 1.96 -8.12 5.79
N GLU A 181 0.96 -9.02 5.71
CA GLU A 181 1.07 -10.26 4.93
C GLU A 181 1.40 -9.97 3.47
N ARG A 182 0.69 -9.04 2.84
CA ARG A 182 0.94 -8.61 1.45
C ARG A 182 2.37 -8.10 1.28
N THR A 183 2.84 -7.24 2.18
CA THR A 183 4.20 -6.71 2.10
C THR A 183 5.25 -7.83 2.14
N ILE A 184 5.08 -8.81 3.04
CA ILE A 184 5.98 -9.97 3.15
C ILE A 184 5.94 -10.80 1.88
N LYS A 185 4.75 -11.14 1.38
CA LYS A 185 4.59 -11.98 0.19
C LYS A 185 5.21 -11.36 -1.06
N TYR A 186 4.99 -10.07 -1.30
CA TYR A 186 5.65 -9.35 -2.40
C TYR A 186 7.16 -9.27 -2.20
N PHE A 187 7.64 -9.09 -0.98
CA PHE A 187 9.08 -9.09 -0.71
C PHE A 187 9.72 -10.47 -0.91
N ILE A 188 9.05 -11.55 -0.52
CA ILE A 188 9.53 -12.92 -0.77
C ILE A 188 9.60 -13.20 -2.26
N GLU A 189 8.56 -12.84 -3.00
CA GLU A 189 8.44 -13.11 -4.43
C GLU A 189 9.44 -12.30 -5.26
N ASP A 190 9.55 -11.00 -5.00
CA ASP A 190 10.31 -10.07 -5.83
C ASP A 190 11.70 -9.74 -5.26
N GLY A 191 11.97 -10.10 -3.99
CA GLY A 191 13.20 -9.71 -3.27
C GLY A 191 13.26 -8.22 -2.90
N ILE A 192 12.20 -7.45 -3.18
CA ILE A 192 12.16 -5.99 -3.05
C ILE A 192 10.71 -5.49 -2.92
N VAL A 193 10.52 -4.45 -2.10
CA VAL A 193 9.33 -3.57 -2.12
C VAL A 193 9.79 -2.12 -2.09
N LEU A 194 9.11 -1.24 -2.81
CA LEU A 194 9.46 0.19 -2.84
C LEU A 194 8.62 0.96 -1.84
N ARG A 195 9.25 1.83 -1.02
CA ARG A 195 8.51 2.76 -0.19
C ARG A 195 9.05 4.18 -0.32
N PHE A 196 8.16 5.10 -0.75
CA PHE A 196 8.44 6.54 -0.87
C PHE A 196 8.26 7.21 0.48
N ASN A 197 9.36 7.39 1.22
CA ASN A 197 9.32 7.78 2.63
C ASN A 197 9.02 9.27 2.87
N LYS A 198 9.10 10.11 1.86
CA LYS A 198 8.79 11.54 1.96
C LYS A 198 7.33 11.86 1.67
N ILE A 199 6.59 10.89 1.12
CA ILE A 199 5.16 11.02 0.86
C ILE A 199 4.40 10.58 2.10
N GLY A 200 3.45 11.40 2.54
CA GLY A 200 2.54 11.10 3.65
C GLY A 200 1.09 11.28 3.25
N PHE A 201 0.20 10.65 3.99
CA PHE A 201 -1.24 10.79 3.80
C PHE A 201 -1.96 10.73 5.14
N GLU A 202 -3.12 11.37 5.22
CA GLU A 202 -3.97 11.40 6.42
C GLU A 202 -5.16 10.46 6.24
N THR A 203 -5.41 9.63 7.25
CA THR A 203 -6.60 8.75 7.33
C THR A 203 -7.03 8.56 8.78
N LYS A 204 -8.28 8.15 9.00
CA LYS A 204 -8.81 7.78 10.32
C LYS A 204 -8.88 6.26 10.41
N TYR A 205 -7.91 5.66 11.08
CA TYR A 205 -7.78 4.19 11.18
C TYR A 205 -8.91 3.47 11.93
N TYR A 206 -9.69 4.16 12.75
CA TYR A 206 -10.74 3.53 13.57
C TYR A 206 -12.02 4.38 13.50
N GLY A 207 -12.98 3.91 12.71
CA GLY A 207 -14.31 4.50 12.61
C GLY A 207 -15.28 3.89 13.62
N LYS A 208 -16.37 4.63 13.94
CA LYS A 208 -17.46 4.13 14.78
C LYS A 208 -18.37 3.15 14.02
N SER A 209 -18.41 3.21 12.68
CA SER A 209 -19.26 2.39 11.82
C SER A 209 -18.56 2.07 10.50
N GLY A 210 -18.88 0.92 9.90
CA GLY A 210 -18.33 0.47 8.63
C GLY A 210 -16.88 -0.03 8.69
N GLY A 211 -16.32 -0.40 7.55
CA GLY A 211 -14.95 -0.92 7.42
C GLY A 211 -14.69 -2.15 8.29
N LEU A 212 -13.56 -2.17 9.00
CA LEU A 212 -13.16 -3.28 9.89
C LEU A 212 -13.66 -3.13 11.34
N GLY A 213 -14.51 -2.16 11.65
CA GLY A 213 -15.09 -1.94 12.97
C GLY A 213 -14.26 -1.08 13.93
N THR A 214 -14.69 -1.03 15.20
CA THR A 214 -14.06 -0.23 16.25
C THR A 214 -12.70 -0.77 16.67
N PHE A 215 -11.93 0.05 17.39
CA PHE A 215 -10.63 -0.34 17.92
C PHE A 215 -10.71 -1.58 18.82
N GLU A 216 -11.64 -1.60 19.75
CA GLU A 216 -11.83 -2.69 20.74
C GLU A 216 -12.19 -4.01 20.04
N ALA A 217 -13.10 -3.97 19.06
CA ALA A 217 -13.51 -5.16 18.28
C ALA A 217 -12.32 -5.76 17.48
N ARG A 218 -11.30 -4.97 17.17
CA ARG A 218 -10.15 -5.40 16.39
C ARG A 218 -9.00 -5.96 17.22
N LEU A 219 -8.95 -5.75 18.55
CA LEU A 219 -7.81 -6.16 19.39
C LEU A 219 -7.53 -7.66 19.32
N LYS A 220 -8.57 -8.50 19.53
CA LYS A 220 -8.45 -9.97 19.46
C LYS A 220 -8.07 -10.45 18.05
N PRO A 221 -8.76 -10.05 16.98
CA PRO A 221 -8.35 -10.40 15.61
C PRO A 221 -6.94 -9.95 15.23
N MET A 222 -6.48 -8.78 15.69
CA MET A 222 -5.11 -8.31 15.46
C MET A 222 -4.06 -9.19 16.15
N LEU A 223 -4.34 -9.64 17.38
CA LEU A 223 -3.47 -10.56 18.11
C LEU A 223 -3.38 -11.91 17.38
N GLU A 224 -4.51 -12.48 16.97
CA GLU A 224 -4.58 -13.74 16.24
C GLU A 224 -3.83 -13.67 14.91
N ALA A 225 -4.08 -12.64 14.11
CA ALA A 225 -3.36 -12.41 12.86
C ALA A 225 -1.84 -12.25 13.09
N SER A 226 -1.43 -11.53 14.15
CA SER A 226 -0.01 -11.37 14.48
C SER A 226 0.66 -12.69 14.88
N LYS A 227 -0.05 -13.56 15.62
CA LYS A 227 0.44 -14.91 15.97
C LYS A 227 0.60 -15.81 14.74
N LEU A 228 -0.39 -15.77 13.82
CA LEU A 228 -0.32 -16.52 12.54
C LEU A 228 0.85 -16.05 11.70
N LEU A 229 1.04 -14.73 11.56
CA LEU A 229 2.18 -14.16 10.84
C LEU A 229 3.52 -14.57 11.48
N LYS A 230 3.63 -14.57 12.82
CA LYS A 230 4.86 -15.01 13.49
C LYS A 230 5.14 -16.49 13.30
N LYS A 231 4.11 -17.32 13.31
CA LYS A 231 4.24 -18.76 13.06
C LYS A 231 4.70 -19.04 11.63
N THR A 232 4.15 -18.32 10.64
CA THR A 232 4.41 -18.58 9.21
C THR A 232 5.65 -17.88 8.70
N TYR A 233 5.95 -16.68 9.20
CA TYR A 233 7.07 -15.82 8.76
C TYR A 233 7.98 -15.40 9.94
N PRO A 234 8.56 -16.37 10.70
CA PRO A 234 9.31 -16.07 11.92
C PRO A 234 10.55 -15.19 11.69
N GLU A 235 11.17 -15.28 10.52
CA GLU A 235 12.35 -14.52 10.12
C GLU A 235 12.03 -13.06 9.71
N TYR A 236 10.78 -12.77 9.29
CA TYR A 236 10.41 -11.47 8.72
C TYR A 236 9.94 -10.45 9.75
N GLY A 237 9.62 -10.86 10.97
CA GLY A 237 9.15 -9.93 11.99
C GLY A 237 9.00 -10.51 13.38
N GLU A 238 8.61 -9.62 14.31
CA GLU A 238 8.39 -9.95 15.73
C GLU A 238 7.04 -9.40 16.21
N ILE A 239 6.41 -10.10 17.16
CA ILE A 239 5.20 -9.62 17.82
C ILE A 239 5.60 -8.53 18.82
N SER A 240 4.87 -7.42 18.80
CA SER A 240 5.01 -6.31 19.73
C SER A 240 3.63 -5.83 20.15
N THR A 241 3.41 -5.59 21.45
CA THR A 241 2.17 -5.01 21.96
C THR A 241 2.41 -3.59 22.43
N LYS A 242 1.60 -2.66 21.94
CA LYS A 242 1.62 -1.25 22.35
C LYS A 242 0.97 -1.05 23.71
N LYS A 243 1.25 0.09 24.37
CA LYS A 243 0.66 0.45 25.67
C LYS A 243 -0.89 0.43 25.69
N ASN A 244 -1.52 0.70 24.55
CA ASN A 244 -2.98 0.66 24.39
C ASN A 244 -3.54 -0.75 24.09
N GLY A 245 -2.76 -1.82 24.24
CA GLY A 245 -3.18 -3.20 23.98
C GLY A 245 -3.11 -3.66 22.53
N MET A 246 -2.87 -2.75 21.58
CA MET A 246 -2.77 -3.13 20.16
C MET A 246 -1.55 -4.00 19.90
N THR A 247 -1.78 -5.18 19.34
CA THR A 247 -0.70 -6.10 18.93
C THR A 247 -0.32 -5.83 17.47
N GLU A 248 0.97 -5.76 17.23
CA GLU A 248 1.57 -5.59 15.90
C GLU A 248 2.52 -6.74 15.59
N PHE A 249 2.56 -7.14 14.32
CA PHE A 249 3.69 -7.88 13.77
C PHE A 249 4.64 -6.86 13.14
N ARG A 250 5.72 -6.55 13.85
CA ARG A 250 6.71 -5.55 13.43
C ARG A 250 7.72 -6.19 12.49
N LEU A 251 7.79 -5.73 11.25
CA LEU A 251 8.74 -6.21 10.26
C LEU A 251 10.17 -5.89 10.66
N LYS A 252 11.07 -6.87 10.48
CA LYS A 252 12.52 -6.69 10.56
C LYS A 252 13.03 -5.95 9.33
N LYS A 253 14.11 -5.21 9.48
CA LYS A 253 14.78 -4.57 8.33
C LYS A 253 15.60 -5.62 7.59
N ILE A 254 15.06 -6.14 6.48
CA ILE A 254 15.76 -7.07 5.59
C ILE A 254 16.10 -6.31 4.31
N LEU A 255 17.37 -6.34 3.91
CA LEU A 255 17.85 -5.68 2.70
C LEU A 255 17.33 -6.39 1.45
N SER A 256 17.06 -5.64 0.39
CA SER A 256 16.71 -6.22 -0.91
C SER A 256 17.90 -6.95 -1.52
N ASN A 257 17.62 -8.00 -2.30
CA ASN A 257 18.65 -8.74 -3.02
C ASN A 257 19.45 -7.83 -3.99
N HIS A 258 18.84 -6.77 -4.52
CA HIS A 258 19.52 -5.78 -5.35
C HIS A 258 20.61 -4.97 -4.60
N ASN A 259 20.45 -4.72 -3.30
CA ASN A 259 21.44 -4.02 -2.49
C ASN A 259 22.65 -4.92 -2.14
N VAL A 260 22.46 -6.22 -2.06
CA VAL A 260 23.54 -7.19 -1.82
C VAL A 260 24.51 -7.20 -3.01
N SER A 261 24.01 -7.21 -4.24
CA SER A 261 24.80 -7.19 -5.47
C SER A 261 25.62 -5.88 -5.62
N GLN A 262 25.06 -4.73 -5.27
CA GLN A 262 25.77 -3.45 -5.32
C GLN A 262 26.88 -3.32 -4.25
N ASN A 263 26.69 -3.90 -3.08
CA ASN A 263 27.71 -3.91 -2.02
C ASN A 263 28.87 -4.85 -2.34
N VAL A 264 28.63 -5.97 -3.00
CA VAL A 264 29.67 -6.90 -3.50
C VAL A 264 30.50 -6.20 -4.58
N THR A 265 29.85 -5.50 -5.52
CA THR A 265 30.54 -4.77 -6.60
C THR A 265 31.38 -3.58 -6.06
N LYS A 266 30.91 -2.88 -5.03
CA LYS A 266 31.66 -1.81 -4.36
C LYS A 266 32.86 -2.36 -3.59
N LYS A 267 32.70 -3.46 -2.83
CA LYS A 267 33.83 -4.12 -2.14
C LYS A 267 34.91 -4.59 -3.11
N ASN A 268 34.52 -5.19 -4.23
CA ASN A 268 35.47 -5.65 -5.26
C ASN A 268 36.18 -4.49 -5.98
N LYS A 269 35.53 -3.33 -6.21
CA LYS A 269 36.19 -2.13 -6.74
C LYS A 269 37.16 -1.53 -5.74
N THR A 270 36.85 -1.51 -4.45
CA THR A 270 37.73 -0.96 -3.39
C THR A 270 38.97 -1.84 -3.17
N GLN A 271 38.84 -3.16 -3.30
CA GLN A 271 39.98 -4.08 -3.25
C GLN A 271 40.89 -3.96 -4.49
N LYS A 272 40.32 -3.85 -5.71
CA LYS A 272 41.13 -3.65 -6.93
C LYS A 272 41.93 -2.33 -6.89
N ASN A 273 41.33 -1.24 -6.36
CA ASN A 273 42.01 0.05 -6.25
C ASN A 273 43.10 0.08 -5.15
N LYS A 274 43.04 -0.79 -4.14
CA LYS A 274 44.12 -0.95 -3.16
C LYS A 274 45.31 -1.74 -3.72
N THR A 275 45.05 -2.73 -4.55
CA THR A 275 46.10 -3.56 -5.17
C THR A 275 46.89 -2.83 -6.28
N GLN A 276 46.28 -1.80 -6.91
CA GLN A 276 46.97 -0.96 -7.89
C GLN A 276 47.77 0.21 -7.30
N LYS A 277 47.60 0.54 -6.01
CA LYS A 277 48.40 1.61 -5.35
C LYS A 277 49.64 1.07 -4.64
N ASN A 278 49.81 -0.25 -4.59
CA ASN A 278 50.97 -0.91 -3.96
C ASN A 278 51.88 -1.65 -4.99
N LYS A 279 51.82 -1.22 -6.23
CA LYS A 279 52.81 -1.54 -7.29
C LYS A 279 53.46 -0.20 -7.76
#